data_a9f6bce2d50b2c217bb6e7eea8855d28
#
_entry.id   a9f6bce2d50b2c217bb6e7eea8855d28
#
_cell.length_a   1.000
_cell.length_b   1.000
_cell.length_c   1.000
_cell.angle_alpha   90.00
_cell.angle_beta   90.00
_cell.angle_gamma   90.00
#
_symmetry.space_group_name_H-M   'P 1'
#
loop_
_entity.id
_entity.type
_entity.pdbx_description
1 polymer ?
#
loop_
_entity_poly.entity_id
_entity_poly.type
_entity_poly.pdbx_seq_one_letter_code
_entity_poly.pdbx_strand_id
1 'polypeptide(L)'
;DSPYVVISSNFPPPSDERSTLRRLLPLVYSDYYHEQGDDAKYQETRKISDDFGRDLFDWRYTEDDYNADYNFLIDCLQFYLNNQDNIMRPPMENIIKRIQIKEMGDAFKDWAIGYFEPDNNHLDRLIYRAEVYKDYLDFAGSGKFTKNPVNFKKALYSFAKFKGWTFNPSEIRGYQSESKRSLITTSIDGKRASYEFMYMQTIEEINNVTEYDDPLTAAQWKPKKKEAEQQEIF
;
A
#
# COMPACT_ATOMS: atom_id res chain seq x y z
N ASP A 1 34.20 4.07 16.55
CA ASP A 1 32.76 4.00 16.95
C ASP A 1 31.99 5.04 16.18
N SER A 2 30.95 4.62 15.46
CA SER A 2 30.07 5.55 14.78
C SER A 2 29.01 6.05 15.75
N PRO A 3 28.69 7.35 15.75
CA PRO A 3 27.63 7.87 16.61
C PRO A 3 26.26 7.31 16.22
N TYR A 4 25.42 7.01 17.19
CA TYR A 4 24.01 6.75 16.96
C TYR A 4 23.29 8.08 16.74
N VAL A 5 22.52 8.14 15.67
CA VAL A 5 21.70 9.32 15.32
C VAL A 5 20.23 8.92 15.39
N VAL A 6 19.47 9.63 16.20
CA VAL A 6 18.01 9.48 16.27
C VAL A 6 17.37 10.63 15.50
N ILE A 7 16.50 10.30 14.55
CA ILE A 7 15.76 11.27 13.74
C ILE A 7 14.27 11.04 13.98
N SER A 8 13.58 12.07 14.43
CA SER A 8 12.12 12.09 14.53
C SER A 8 11.51 12.75 13.29
N SER A 9 10.49 12.14 12.71
CA SER A 9 9.80 12.67 11.55
C SER A 9 8.35 12.16 11.51
N ASN A 10 7.42 13.03 11.09
CA ASN A 10 6.02 12.65 10.84
C ASN A 10 5.86 11.79 9.57
N PHE A 11 6.88 11.73 8.74
CA PHE A 11 6.85 11.01 7.47
C PHE A 11 7.97 9.98 7.40
N PRO A 12 7.72 8.82 6.80
CA PRO A 12 8.78 7.86 6.54
C PRO A 12 9.82 8.48 5.60
N PRO A 13 11.11 8.11 5.74
CA PRO A 13 12.16 8.61 4.86
C PRO A 13 11.83 8.25 3.41
N PRO A 14 12.04 9.18 2.47
CA PRO A 14 11.77 8.96 1.06
C PRO A 14 12.86 8.09 0.45
N SER A 15 12.89 6.79 0.70
CA SER A 15 13.90 5.95 0.09
C SER A 15 13.45 4.52 -0.03
N ASP A 16 13.33 4.09 -1.26
CA ASP A 16 13.25 2.71 -1.73
C ASP A 16 14.64 2.08 -1.91
N GLU A 17 15.71 2.83 -1.67
CA GLU A 17 17.07 2.31 -1.79
C GLU A 17 17.36 1.32 -0.67
N ARG A 18 17.56 0.07 -1.04
CA ARG A 18 17.93 -1.01 -0.12
C ARG A 18 19.16 -0.69 0.73
N SER A 19 20.08 0.13 0.22
CA SER A 19 21.29 0.57 0.92
C SER A 19 20.95 1.47 2.10
N THR A 20 20.00 2.37 1.95
CA THR A 20 19.55 3.30 3.02
C THR A 20 18.73 2.55 4.06
N LEU A 21 17.81 1.69 3.65
CA LEU A 21 16.98 0.89 4.59
C LEU A 21 17.81 -0.06 5.47
N ARG A 22 18.99 -0.51 5.00
CA ARG A 22 19.90 -1.34 5.81
C ARG A 22 20.56 -0.58 6.96
N ARG A 23 20.67 0.73 6.84
CA ARG A 23 21.34 1.62 7.81
C ARG A 23 20.36 2.30 8.75
N LEU A 24 19.06 2.23 8.45
CA LEU A 24 18.00 2.80 9.26
C LEU A 24 17.31 1.70 10.05
N LEU A 25 17.05 1.98 11.32
CA LEU A 25 16.12 1.20 12.14
C LEU A 25 14.86 2.06 12.35
N PRO A 26 13.89 2.00 11.43
CA PRO A 26 12.70 2.81 11.55
C PRO A 26 11.80 2.26 12.65
N LEU A 27 11.41 3.12 13.58
CA LEU A 27 10.41 2.81 14.59
C LEU A 27 9.13 3.56 14.27
N VAL A 28 8.00 2.86 14.29
CA VAL A 28 6.68 3.46 14.11
C VAL A 28 5.94 3.42 15.42
N TYR A 29 5.59 4.60 15.92
CA TYR A 29 4.71 4.71 17.06
C TYR A 29 3.28 4.36 16.67
N SER A 30 2.55 3.78 17.62
CA SER A 30 1.13 3.53 17.49
C SER A 30 0.38 4.85 17.36
N ASP A 31 -0.67 4.85 16.58
CA ASP A 31 -1.67 5.92 16.48
C ASP A 31 -2.87 5.67 17.42
N TYR A 32 -2.64 4.94 18.49
CA TYR A 32 -3.65 4.67 19.51
C TYR A 32 -4.18 5.96 20.15
N TYR A 33 -3.28 6.89 20.46
CA TYR A 33 -3.65 8.26 20.84
C TYR A 33 -3.63 9.12 19.60
N HIS A 34 -4.72 9.82 19.35
CA HIS A 34 -4.93 10.61 18.14
C HIS A 34 -5.96 11.72 18.39
N GLU A 35 -5.92 12.74 17.59
CA GLU A 35 -6.99 13.73 17.51
C GLU A 35 -8.02 13.31 16.46
N GLN A 36 -9.27 13.74 16.67
CA GLN A 36 -10.30 13.62 15.66
C GLN A 36 -9.83 14.33 14.39
N GLY A 37 -9.80 13.62 13.28
CA GLY A 37 -9.47 14.15 11.96
C GLY A 37 -10.69 14.16 11.05
N ASP A 38 -10.54 14.82 9.91
CA ASP A 38 -11.55 14.79 8.84
C ASP A 38 -11.66 13.40 8.19
N ASP A 39 -10.69 12.51 8.47
CA ASP A 39 -10.67 11.13 8.00
C ASP A 39 -11.65 10.26 8.79
N ALA A 40 -12.39 9.39 8.08
CA ALA A 40 -13.30 8.40 8.66
C ALA A 40 -12.61 7.41 9.64
N LYS A 41 -11.28 7.41 9.70
CA LYS A 41 -10.50 6.52 10.56
C LYS A 41 -10.58 6.90 12.04
N TYR A 42 -10.64 8.19 12.33
CA TYR A 42 -10.66 8.69 13.70
C TYR A 42 -11.85 9.65 13.90
N GLN A 43 -12.98 9.09 14.28
CA GLN A 43 -14.20 9.85 14.54
C GLN A 43 -14.20 10.52 15.92
N GLU A 44 -13.32 10.10 16.82
CA GLU A 44 -13.19 10.59 18.18
C GLU A 44 -11.72 10.92 18.48
N THR A 45 -11.51 11.88 19.36
CA THR A 45 -10.18 12.18 19.91
C THR A 45 -9.91 11.23 21.06
N ARG A 46 -8.73 10.60 21.10
CA ARG A 46 -8.26 9.78 22.20
C ARG A 46 -6.95 10.31 22.73
N LYS A 47 -6.98 10.86 23.92
CA LYS A 47 -5.80 11.43 24.60
C LYS A 47 -5.24 10.49 25.64
N ILE A 48 -3.98 10.68 26.00
CA ILE A 48 -3.32 9.95 27.09
C ILE A 48 -4.09 10.16 28.39
N SER A 49 -4.60 11.39 28.62
CA SER A 49 -5.41 11.72 29.79
C SER A 49 -6.71 10.93 29.92
N ASP A 50 -7.26 10.39 28.83
CA ASP A 50 -8.49 9.60 28.88
C ASP A 50 -8.25 8.23 29.54
N ASP A 51 -7.08 7.62 29.33
CA ASP A 51 -6.71 6.34 29.90
C ASP A 51 -6.05 6.47 31.29
N PHE A 52 -5.28 7.54 31.53
CA PHE A 52 -4.48 7.72 32.75
C PHE A 52 -5.00 8.82 33.69
N GLY A 53 -6.08 9.52 33.31
CA GLY A 53 -6.67 10.62 34.09
C GLY A 53 -5.81 11.89 34.13
N ARG A 54 -4.66 11.92 33.42
CA ARG A 54 -3.71 13.03 33.32
C ARG A 54 -2.79 12.86 32.14
N ASP A 55 -2.14 13.93 31.73
CA ASP A 55 -1.07 13.88 30.75
C ASP A 55 0.23 13.39 31.39
N LEU A 56 1.13 12.79 30.58
CA LEU A 56 2.46 12.39 31.06
C LEU A 56 3.28 13.62 31.44
N PHE A 57 3.99 13.51 32.56
CA PHE A 57 4.88 14.55 33.08
C PHE A 57 4.19 15.88 33.39
N ASP A 58 2.89 15.89 33.64
CA ASP A 58 2.19 17.09 34.07
C ASP A 58 2.49 17.41 35.55
N TRP A 59 1.98 18.56 36.03
CA TRP A 59 2.22 19.01 37.40
C TRP A 59 1.66 18.08 38.50
N ARG A 60 0.81 17.13 38.15
CA ARG A 60 0.23 16.13 39.07
C ARG A 60 1.10 14.85 39.17
N TYR A 61 2.22 14.81 38.47
CA TYR A 61 3.14 13.68 38.50
C TYR A 61 3.79 13.59 39.89
N THR A 62 3.67 12.46 40.51
CA THR A 62 4.19 12.18 41.87
C THR A 62 5.56 11.48 41.78
N GLU A 63 6.25 11.38 42.94
CA GLU A 63 7.48 10.56 43.03
C GLU A 63 7.23 9.09 42.67
N ASP A 64 6.06 8.54 43.05
CA ASP A 64 5.72 7.17 42.72
C ASP A 64 5.55 6.97 41.21
N ASP A 65 5.01 7.96 40.50
CA ASP A 65 4.88 7.92 39.05
C ASP A 65 6.25 7.92 38.36
N TYR A 66 7.14 8.81 38.80
CA TYR A 66 8.53 8.81 38.29
C TYR A 66 9.25 7.49 38.60
N ASN A 67 9.05 6.92 39.77
CA ASN A 67 9.64 5.65 40.15
C ASN A 67 9.10 4.50 39.26
N ALA A 68 7.80 4.52 38.91
CA ALA A 68 7.22 3.56 37.99
C ALA A 68 7.85 3.67 36.58
N ASP A 69 8.01 4.90 36.08
CA ASP A 69 8.66 5.14 34.80
C ASP A 69 10.13 4.70 34.81
N TYR A 70 10.87 5.00 35.86
CA TYR A 70 12.25 4.55 35.98
C TYR A 70 12.38 3.03 36.05
N ASN A 71 11.49 2.35 36.75
CA ASN A 71 11.48 0.89 36.78
C ASN A 71 11.22 0.33 35.38
N PHE A 72 10.28 0.88 34.64
CA PHE A 72 10.03 0.47 33.24
C PHE A 72 11.28 0.69 32.36
N LEU A 73 11.96 1.85 32.50
CA LEU A 73 13.17 2.12 31.73
C LEU A 73 14.32 1.16 32.11
N ILE A 74 14.43 0.79 33.38
CA ILE A 74 15.40 -0.20 33.84
C ILE A 74 15.12 -1.57 33.24
N ASP A 75 13.86 -1.99 33.22
CA ASP A 75 13.45 -3.25 32.58
C ASP A 75 13.77 -3.25 31.08
N CYS A 76 13.50 -2.14 30.38
CA CYS A 76 13.88 -1.97 28.99
C CYS A 76 15.42 -2.07 28.79
N LEU A 77 16.19 -1.46 29.68
CA LEU A 77 17.65 -1.52 29.62
C LEU A 77 18.15 -2.94 29.86
N GLN A 78 17.64 -3.64 30.87
CA GLN A 78 17.97 -5.05 31.13
C GLN A 78 17.63 -5.94 29.94
N PHE A 79 16.47 -5.74 29.35
CA PHE A 79 16.07 -6.44 28.14
C PHE A 79 17.06 -6.18 27.00
N TYR A 80 17.43 -4.92 26.75
CA TYR A 80 18.42 -4.56 25.73
C TYR A 80 19.78 -5.22 26.00
N LEU A 81 20.29 -5.16 27.23
CA LEU A 81 21.58 -5.73 27.59
C LEU A 81 21.61 -7.26 27.41
N ASN A 82 20.51 -7.92 27.70
CA ASN A 82 20.36 -9.38 27.51
C ASN A 82 20.20 -9.82 26.05
N ASN A 83 19.87 -8.88 25.15
CA ASN A 83 19.59 -9.19 23.73
C ASN A 83 20.50 -8.43 22.76
N GLN A 84 21.67 -7.94 23.19
CA GLN A 84 22.58 -7.13 22.35
C GLN A 84 23.00 -7.84 21.06
N ASP A 85 23.16 -9.17 21.09
CA ASP A 85 23.54 -9.96 19.93
C ASP A 85 22.35 -10.30 18.99
N ASN A 86 21.14 -10.00 19.42
CA ASN A 86 19.91 -10.31 18.68
C ASN A 86 19.06 -9.06 18.50
N ILE A 87 19.45 -8.22 17.56
CA ILE A 87 18.71 -6.99 17.26
C ILE A 87 17.32 -7.36 16.72
N MET A 88 16.29 -7.15 17.53
CA MET A 88 14.91 -7.28 17.10
C MET A 88 14.55 -6.15 16.15
N ARG A 89 14.11 -6.52 14.95
CA ARG A 89 13.61 -5.55 14.01
C ARG A 89 12.14 -5.25 14.29
N PRO A 90 11.74 -3.98 14.28
CA PRO A 90 10.34 -3.62 14.45
C PRO A 90 9.49 -4.18 13.28
N PRO A 91 8.19 -4.41 13.49
CA PRO A 91 7.30 -4.83 12.42
C PRO A 91 7.27 -3.77 11.31
N MET A 92 7.75 -4.17 10.13
CA MET A 92 7.89 -3.26 8.98
C MET A 92 6.55 -2.99 8.27
N GLU A 93 5.51 -3.76 8.54
CA GLU A 93 4.23 -3.67 7.82
C GLU A 93 3.60 -2.28 7.89
N ASN A 94 3.58 -1.67 9.08
CA ASN A 94 3.03 -0.33 9.26
C ASN A 94 3.85 0.74 8.54
N ILE A 95 5.17 0.57 8.48
CA ILE A 95 6.08 1.47 7.76
C ILE A 95 5.81 1.37 6.27
N ILE A 96 5.75 0.16 5.74
CA ILE A 96 5.47 -0.10 4.32
C ILE A 96 4.11 0.49 3.94
N LYS A 97 3.07 0.29 4.74
CA LYS A 97 1.74 0.89 4.51
C LYS A 97 1.79 2.41 4.48
N ARG A 98 2.51 3.06 5.40
CA ARG A 98 2.65 4.53 5.41
C ARG A 98 3.44 5.05 4.20
N ILE A 99 4.49 4.33 3.76
CA ILE A 99 5.21 4.67 2.53
C ILE A 99 4.28 4.57 1.33
N GLN A 100 3.50 3.51 1.21
CA GLN A 100 2.54 3.30 0.13
C GLN A 100 1.48 4.41 0.08
N ILE A 101 0.91 4.80 1.22
CA ILE A 101 -0.04 5.91 1.31
C ILE A 101 0.60 7.22 0.82
N LYS A 102 1.82 7.52 1.27
CA LYS A 102 2.55 8.72 0.82
C LYS A 102 2.84 8.73 -0.68
N GLU A 103 3.23 7.58 -1.24
CA GLU A 103 3.48 7.45 -2.69
C GLU A 103 2.21 7.65 -3.51
N MET A 104 1.09 7.12 -3.04
CA MET A 104 -0.20 7.29 -3.67
C MET A 104 -0.69 8.74 -3.61
N GLY A 105 -0.53 9.40 -2.46
CA GLY A 105 -1.15 10.69 -2.14
C GLY A 105 -2.66 10.55 -1.83
N ASP A 106 -3.18 11.44 -0.99
CA ASP A 106 -4.52 11.30 -0.42
C ASP A 106 -5.62 11.32 -1.50
N ALA A 107 -5.60 12.30 -2.40
CA ALA A 107 -6.61 12.40 -3.46
C ALA A 107 -6.68 11.14 -4.36
N PHE A 108 -5.53 10.52 -4.67
CA PHE A 108 -5.52 9.27 -5.42
C PHE A 108 -6.05 8.12 -4.56
N LYS A 109 -5.65 8.04 -3.29
CA LYS A 109 -6.09 6.99 -2.37
C LYS A 109 -7.63 7.00 -2.22
N ASP A 110 -8.20 8.18 -2.00
CA ASP A 110 -9.64 8.35 -1.79
C ASP A 110 -10.43 7.97 -3.05
N TRP A 111 -9.98 8.43 -4.22
CA TRP A 111 -10.52 8.01 -5.50
C TRP A 111 -10.43 6.48 -5.67
N ALA A 112 -9.26 5.89 -5.43
CA ALA A 112 -9.05 4.47 -5.65
C ALA A 112 -9.87 3.58 -4.70
N ILE A 113 -10.11 4.02 -3.47
CA ILE A 113 -10.99 3.33 -2.53
C ILE A 113 -12.41 3.27 -3.10
N GLY A 114 -12.97 4.39 -3.56
CA GLY A 114 -14.32 4.43 -4.15
C GLY A 114 -14.38 3.70 -5.50
N TYR A 115 -13.39 3.89 -6.37
CA TYR A 115 -13.39 3.27 -7.70
C TYR A 115 -13.33 1.74 -7.65
N PHE A 116 -12.52 1.18 -6.74
CA PHE A 116 -12.34 -0.26 -6.55
C PHE A 116 -13.20 -0.85 -5.42
N GLU A 117 -14.32 -0.21 -5.08
CA GLU A 117 -15.32 -0.86 -4.25
C GLU A 117 -15.87 -2.12 -4.93
N PRO A 118 -16.11 -3.21 -4.18
CA PRO A 118 -16.58 -4.48 -4.74
C PRO A 118 -17.86 -4.33 -5.61
N ASP A 119 -18.74 -3.43 -5.22
CA ASP A 119 -20.02 -3.20 -5.90
C ASP A 119 -19.87 -2.51 -7.26
N ASN A 120 -18.73 -1.86 -7.52
CA ASN A 120 -18.47 -1.16 -8.79
C ASN A 120 -17.98 -2.08 -9.92
N ASN A 121 -17.76 -3.37 -9.62
CA ASN A 121 -17.35 -4.37 -10.60
C ASN A 121 -16.07 -4.01 -11.39
N HIS A 122 -15.09 -3.38 -10.71
CA HIS A 122 -13.82 -3.00 -11.30
C HIS A 122 -12.65 -3.93 -10.88
N LEU A 123 -12.95 -4.96 -10.08
CA LEU A 123 -11.98 -5.93 -9.60
C LEU A 123 -12.04 -7.22 -10.43
N ASP A 124 -10.92 -7.94 -10.46
CA ASP A 124 -10.80 -9.27 -11.06
C ASP A 124 -11.23 -9.37 -12.53
N ARG A 125 -11.03 -8.27 -13.27
CA ARG A 125 -11.30 -8.14 -14.70
C ARG A 125 -10.32 -7.20 -15.39
N LEU A 126 -10.26 -7.33 -16.73
CA LEU A 126 -9.50 -6.40 -17.56
C LEU A 126 -10.32 -5.13 -17.81
N ILE A 127 -9.74 -3.98 -17.50
CA ILE A 127 -10.36 -2.67 -17.67
C ILE A 127 -9.48 -1.81 -18.57
N TYR A 128 -10.08 -1.02 -19.46
CA TYR A 128 -9.35 -0.12 -20.33
C TYR A 128 -8.71 1.02 -19.54
N ARG A 129 -7.38 1.08 -19.54
CA ARG A 129 -6.61 2.00 -18.68
C ARG A 129 -6.94 3.47 -18.92
N ALA A 130 -7.24 3.85 -20.16
CA ALA A 130 -7.52 5.26 -20.45
C ALA A 130 -8.84 5.73 -19.81
N GLU A 131 -9.85 4.86 -19.71
CA GLU A 131 -11.09 5.18 -19.01
C GLU A 131 -10.87 5.31 -17.51
N VAL A 132 -10.12 4.39 -16.92
CA VAL A 132 -9.74 4.46 -15.49
C VAL A 132 -9.00 5.76 -15.18
N TYR A 133 -8.07 6.16 -16.06
CA TYR A 133 -7.34 7.39 -15.89
C TYR A 133 -8.22 8.63 -16.08
N LYS A 134 -9.17 8.59 -17.03
CA LYS A 134 -10.14 9.66 -17.23
C LYS A 134 -11.02 9.85 -16.00
N ASP A 135 -11.55 8.76 -15.44
CA ASP A 135 -12.37 8.79 -14.23
C ASP A 135 -11.59 9.41 -13.05
N TYR A 136 -10.31 9.02 -12.89
CA TYR A 136 -9.44 9.65 -11.91
C TYR A 136 -9.26 11.16 -12.14
N LEU A 137 -9.10 11.60 -13.38
CA LEU A 137 -8.97 13.02 -13.72
C LEU A 137 -10.26 13.80 -13.43
N ASP A 138 -11.40 13.19 -13.70
CA ASP A 138 -12.72 13.77 -13.42
C ASP A 138 -12.94 13.93 -11.92
N PHE A 139 -12.46 12.97 -11.10
CA PHE A 139 -12.49 13.07 -9.64
C PHE A 139 -11.48 14.09 -9.09
N ALA A 140 -10.22 14.01 -9.49
CA ALA A 140 -9.13 14.80 -8.93
C ALA A 140 -9.10 16.26 -9.43
N GLY A 141 -9.80 16.54 -10.51
CA GLY A 141 -9.77 17.83 -11.21
C GLY A 141 -8.42 18.13 -11.89
N SER A 142 -8.34 19.25 -12.57
CA SER A 142 -7.11 19.74 -13.21
C SER A 142 -6.28 20.56 -12.22
N GLY A 143 -5.61 19.90 -11.28
CA GLY A 143 -4.82 20.55 -10.25
C GLY A 143 -3.34 20.19 -10.27
N LYS A 144 -2.52 20.97 -9.55
CA LYS A 144 -1.08 20.75 -9.38
C LYS A 144 -0.74 19.35 -8.79
N PHE A 145 -1.68 18.73 -8.09
CA PHE A 145 -1.52 17.44 -7.43
C PHE A 145 -2.03 16.26 -8.27
N THR A 146 -2.61 16.53 -9.43
CA THR A 146 -3.10 15.48 -10.34
C THR A 146 -1.92 14.71 -10.93
N LYS A 147 -1.98 13.38 -10.82
CA LYS A 147 -0.90 12.52 -11.31
C LYS A 147 -0.92 12.44 -12.84
N ASN A 148 0.25 12.56 -13.44
CA ASN A 148 0.42 12.24 -14.85
C ASN A 148 0.28 10.72 -15.08
N PRO A 149 0.12 10.24 -16.33
CA PRO A 149 -0.13 8.83 -16.62
C PRO A 149 0.91 7.85 -16.06
N VAL A 150 2.18 8.28 -15.95
CA VAL A 150 3.27 7.46 -15.39
C VAL A 150 3.12 7.32 -13.87
N ASN A 151 2.92 8.43 -13.19
CA ASN A 151 2.74 8.46 -11.74
C ASN A 151 1.41 7.84 -11.32
N PHE A 152 0.38 7.94 -12.16
CA PHE A 152 -0.89 7.25 -11.97
C PHE A 152 -0.70 5.71 -11.95
N LYS A 153 0.07 5.16 -12.90
CA LYS A 153 0.39 3.73 -12.91
C LYS A 153 1.17 3.29 -11.67
N LYS A 154 2.13 4.10 -11.23
CA LYS A 154 2.87 3.83 -9.98
C LYS A 154 1.95 3.84 -8.77
N ALA A 155 1.02 4.79 -8.69
CA ALA A 155 0.05 4.86 -7.62
C ALA A 155 -0.91 3.67 -7.60
N LEU A 156 -1.37 3.17 -8.76
CA LEU A 156 -2.15 1.93 -8.86
C LEU A 156 -1.38 0.72 -8.31
N TYR A 157 -0.09 0.62 -8.64
CA TYR A 157 0.75 -0.45 -8.12
C TYR A 157 0.92 -0.37 -6.59
N SER A 158 1.13 0.84 -6.06
CA SER A 158 1.22 1.06 -4.62
C SER A 158 -0.12 0.78 -3.92
N PHE A 159 -1.25 1.11 -4.55
CA PHE A 159 -2.59 0.81 -4.04
C PHE A 159 -2.87 -0.70 -3.98
N ALA A 160 -2.52 -1.44 -5.04
CA ALA A 160 -2.64 -2.89 -5.04
C ALA A 160 -1.86 -3.51 -3.88
N LYS A 161 -0.60 -3.11 -3.70
CA LYS A 161 0.22 -3.56 -2.56
C LYS A 161 -0.39 -3.18 -1.21
N PHE A 162 -0.92 -1.96 -1.08
CA PHE A 162 -1.58 -1.49 0.14
C PHE A 162 -2.79 -2.34 0.51
N LYS A 163 -3.56 -2.79 -0.48
CA LYS A 163 -4.71 -3.69 -0.31
C LYS A 163 -4.33 -5.18 -0.20
N GLY A 164 -3.07 -5.54 -0.46
CA GLY A 164 -2.66 -6.95 -0.55
C GLY A 164 -3.08 -7.62 -1.86
N TRP A 165 -3.39 -6.83 -2.89
CA TRP A 165 -3.80 -7.28 -4.22
C TRP A 165 -2.62 -7.36 -5.19
N THR A 166 -2.83 -8.01 -6.34
CA THR A 166 -1.83 -8.07 -7.41
C THR A 166 -2.27 -7.19 -8.59
N PHE A 167 -1.38 -6.28 -8.99
CA PHE A 167 -1.60 -5.43 -10.16
C PHE A 167 -0.94 -6.04 -11.39
N ASN A 168 -1.71 -6.26 -12.44
CA ASN A 168 -1.29 -6.85 -13.70
C ASN A 168 -0.48 -8.15 -13.51
N PRO A 169 -1.08 -9.23 -13.00
CA PRO A 169 -0.40 -10.52 -12.91
C PRO A 169 0.05 -11.02 -14.29
N SER A 170 1.08 -11.86 -14.33
CA SER A 170 1.71 -12.33 -15.58
C SER A 170 0.79 -13.19 -16.45
N GLU A 171 -0.24 -13.75 -15.86
CA GLU A 171 -1.17 -14.69 -16.47
C GLU A 171 -2.30 -14.00 -17.25
N ILE A 172 -2.45 -12.67 -17.10
CA ILE A 172 -3.52 -11.95 -17.81
C ILE A 172 -3.29 -11.91 -19.32
N ARG A 173 -4.38 -11.85 -20.05
CA ARG A 173 -4.37 -11.70 -21.51
C ARG A 173 -3.57 -10.47 -21.93
N GLY A 174 -2.72 -10.64 -22.95
CA GLY A 174 -1.92 -9.55 -23.51
C GLY A 174 -0.78 -9.04 -22.63
N TYR A 175 -0.43 -9.77 -21.56
CA TYR A 175 0.66 -9.37 -20.68
C TYR A 175 2.01 -9.35 -21.40
N GLN A 176 2.76 -8.28 -21.18
CA GLN A 176 4.12 -8.09 -21.69
C GLN A 176 5.10 -7.96 -20.50
N SER A 177 6.00 -8.93 -20.37
CA SER A 177 6.92 -9.04 -19.24
C SER A 177 7.86 -7.83 -19.08
N GLU A 178 8.37 -7.30 -20.18
CA GLU A 178 9.32 -6.17 -20.16
C GLU A 178 8.69 -4.88 -19.61
N SER A 179 7.45 -4.60 -20.00
CA SER A 179 6.75 -3.36 -19.66
C SER A 179 5.75 -3.53 -18.50
N LYS A 180 5.48 -4.77 -18.06
CA LYS A 180 4.43 -5.13 -17.09
C LYS A 180 3.08 -4.49 -17.45
N ARG A 181 2.71 -4.58 -18.72
CA ARG A 181 1.46 -4.04 -19.28
C ARG A 181 0.65 -5.16 -19.88
N SER A 182 -0.65 -4.97 -19.96
CA SER A 182 -1.53 -5.78 -20.80
C SER A 182 -1.89 -4.98 -22.05
N LEU A 183 -1.44 -5.42 -23.22
CA LEU A 183 -1.80 -4.83 -24.51
C LEU A 183 -2.67 -5.80 -25.28
N ILE A 184 -3.88 -5.37 -25.62
CA ILE A 184 -4.85 -6.17 -26.32
C ILE A 184 -5.30 -5.44 -27.58
N THR A 185 -5.23 -6.13 -28.71
CA THR A 185 -5.78 -5.60 -29.97
C THR A 185 -7.26 -5.86 -30.02
N THR A 186 -8.02 -4.79 -29.92
CA THR A 186 -9.48 -4.81 -29.95
C THR A 186 -10.05 -3.56 -30.64
N SER A 187 -11.35 -3.47 -30.78
CA SER A 187 -12.03 -2.27 -31.32
C SER A 187 -12.67 -1.51 -30.18
N ILE A 188 -12.28 -0.26 -30.00
CA ILE A 188 -12.91 0.69 -29.05
C ILE A 188 -13.39 1.89 -29.88
N ASP A 189 -14.64 2.29 -29.74
CA ASP A 189 -15.28 3.38 -30.48
C ASP A 189 -15.09 3.25 -32.01
N GLY A 190 -15.19 2.02 -32.53
CA GLY A 190 -15.05 1.71 -33.95
C GLY A 190 -13.61 1.75 -34.48
N LYS A 191 -12.61 2.03 -33.66
CA LYS A 191 -11.18 2.02 -34.02
C LYS A 191 -10.51 0.75 -33.53
N ARG A 192 -9.96 -0.04 -34.45
CA ARG A 192 -9.19 -1.23 -34.11
C ARG A 192 -7.71 -0.85 -33.90
N ALA A 193 -7.23 -1.02 -32.70
CA ALA A 193 -5.84 -0.76 -32.31
C ALA A 193 -5.43 -1.62 -31.10
N SER A 194 -4.16 -1.56 -30.73
CA SER A 194 -3.68 -2.15 -29.47
C SER A 194 -3.89 -1.15 -28.34
N TYR A 195 -4.70 -1.53 -27.39
CA TYR A 195 -5.04 -0.72 -26.21
C TYR A 195 -4.43 -1.31 -24.97
N GLU A 196 -4.03 -0.45 -24.04
CA GLU A 196 -3.49 -0.87 -22.73
C GLU A 196 -4.65 -1.10 -21.75
N PHE A 197 -4.69 -2.32 -21.21
CA PHE A 197 -5.61 -2.69 -20.13
C PHE A 197 -4.88 -2.81 -18.81
N MET A 198 -5.63 -2.80 -17.73
CA MET A 198 -5.16 -3.05 -16.38
C MET A 198 -6.02 -4.11 -15.71
N TYR A 199 -5.45 -4.78 -14.72
CA TYR A 199 -6.11 -5.81 -13.95
C TYR A 199 -5.75 -5.64 -12.47
N MET A 200 -6.74 -5.63 -11.62
CA MET A 200 -6.57 -5.59 -10.17
C MET A 200 -7.08 -6.90 -9.60
N GLN A 201 -6.15 -7.80 -9.24
CA GLN A 201 -6.48 -9.14 -8.79
C GLN A 201 -6.67 -9.17 -7.27
N THR A 202 -7.83 -9.66 -6.83
CA THR A 202 -8.16 -9.88 -5.41
C THR A 202 -8.32 -11.37 -5.07
N ILE A 203 -8.58 -12.23 -6.07
CA ILE A 203 -8.82 -13.66 -5.95
C ILE A 203 -7.65 -14.46 -6.55
N GLU A 204 -7.57 -15.75 -6.22
CA GLU A 204 -6.50 -16.63 -6.75
C GLU A 204 -6.67 -16.92 -8.25
N GLU A 205 -7.91 -17.07 -8.71
CA GLU A 205 -8.21 -17.36 -10.11
C GLU A 205 -8.35 -16.06 -10.91
N ILE A 206 -7.72 -16.02 -12.10
CA ILE A 206 -7.72 -14.86 -12.96
C ILE A 206 -8.89 -14.93 -13.95
N ASN A 207 -9.76 -13.94 -13.87
CA ASN A 207 -10.78 -13.69 -14.87
C ASN A 207 -10.20 -12.90 -16.04
N ASN A 208 -10.11 -13.51 -17.21
CA ASN A 208 -9.55 -12.87 -18.40
C ASN A 208 -10.62 -12.31 -19.36
N VAL A 209 -11.78 -11.99 -18.83
CA VAL A 209 -12.86 -11.37 -19.58
C VAL A 209 -12.63 -9.86 -19.63
N THR A 210 -12.64 -9.27 -20.78
CA THR A 210 -12.58 -7.81 -20.98
C THR A 210 -13.98 -7.22 -20.97
N GLU A 211 -14.11 -5.98 -20.54
CA GLU A 211 -15.37 -5.24 -20.67
C GLU A 211 -15.74 -5.00 -22.16
N TYR A 212 -14.74 -4.95 -23.03
CA TYR A 212 -14.86 -4.85 -24.47
C TYR A 212 -14.63 -6.23 -25.09
N ASP A 213 -15.64 -7.09 -24.98
CA ASP A 213 -15.58 -8.40 -25.62
C ASP A 213 -15.58 -8.25 -27.13
N ASP A 214 -14.42 -8.47 -27.76
CA ASP A 214 -14.37 -8.86 -29.16
C ASP A 214 -14.70 -10.37 -29.21
N PRO A 215 -15.88 -10.77 -29.71
CA PRO A 215 -16.30 -12.18 -29.72
C PRO A 215 -15.32 -13.10 -30.44
N LEU A 216 -14.55 -12.58 -31.39
CA LEU A 216 -13.54 -13.34 -32.14
C LEU A 216 -12.29 -13.62 -31.27
N THR A 217 -11.97 -12.72 -30.33
CA THR A 217 -10.79 -12.86 -29.48
C THR A 217 -11.10 -13.67 -28.21
N ALA A 218 -12.28 -13.54 -27.65
CA ALA A 218 -12.72 -14.30 -26.48
C ALA A 218 -12.80 -15.81 -26.78
N ALA A 219 -13.29 -16.20 -27.96
CA ALA A 219 -13.41 -17.60 -28.37
C ALA A 219 -12.06 -18.32 -28.60
N GLN A 220 -10.98 -17.59 -28.86
CA GLN A 220 -9.65 -18.13 -29.14
C GLN A 220 -8.73 -18.19 -27.92
N TRP A 221 -9.07 -17.45 -26.85
CA TRP A 221 -8.21 -17.41 -25.69
C TRP A 221 -8.55 -18.54 -24.71
N LYS A 222 -7.52 -19.35 -24.40
CA LYS A 222 -7.58 -20.36 -23.33
C LYS A 222 -6.54 -19.98 -22.26
N PRO A 223 -6.90 -19.97 -20.97
CA PRO A 223 -5.93 -19.75 -19.91
C PRO A 223 -4.84 -20.83 -20.00
N LYS A 224 -3.58 -20.40 -19.86
CA LYS A 224 -2.48 -21.37 -19.66
C LYS A 224 -2.71 -22.06 -18.33
N LYS A 225 -3.03 -23.38 -18.37
CA LYS A 225 -2.99 -24.19 -17.16
C LYS A 225 -1.58 -24.14 -16.61
N LYS A 226 -1.42 -23.77 -15.32
CA LYS A 226 -0.17 -24.05 -14.60
C LYS A 226 0.06 -25.55 -14.70
N GLU A 227 1.14 -25.95 -15.38
CA GLU A 227 1.66 -27.30 -15.21
C GLU A 227 2.03 -27.42 -13.73
N ALA A 228 1.31 -28.24 -13.00
CA ALA A 228 1.69 -28.61 -11.66
C ALA A 228 3.08 -29.27 -11.78
N GLU A 229 4.12 -28.61 -11.26
CA GLU A 229 5.40 -29.26 -11.03
C GLU A 229 5.13 -30.45 -10.11
N GLN A 230 5.04 -31.63 -10.71
CA GLN A 230 5.15 -32.88 -9.97
C GLN A 230 6.59 -32.96 -9.45
N GLN A 231 6.80 -32.47 -8.23
CA GLN A 231 7.97 -32.89 -7.47
C GLN A 231 7.80 -34.38 -7.16
N GLU A 232 8.42 -35.21 -7.98
CA GLU A 232 8.72 -36.59 -7.59
C GLU A 232 9.68 -36.54 -6.40
N ILE A 233 9.15 -36.91 -5.26
CA ILE A 233 9.94 -37.18 -4.06
C ILE A 233 10.53 -38.58 -4.27
N PHE A 234 11.83 -38.66 -4.49
CA PHE A 234 12.65 -39.83 -4.26
C PHE A 234 13.44 -39.70 -2.98
#